data_d689e7737cf3d1de2096d109426c7be0
#
_entry.id   d689e7737cf3d1de2096d109426c7be0
#
_cell.length_a   1.000
_cell.length_b   1.000
_cell.length_c   1.000
_cell.angle_alpha   90.00
_cell.angle_beta   90.00
_cell.angle_gamma   90.00
#
_symmetry.space_group_name_H-M   'P 1'
#
loop_
_entity.id
_entity.type
_entity.pdbx_description
1 polymer ?
#
loop_
_entity_poly.entity_id
_entity_poly.type
_entity_poly.pdbx_seq_one_letter_code
_entity_poly.pdbx_strand_id
1 'polypeptide(L)'
;MLQLLNITFSCSDPERLAGFWATLLDYEGAPAGDSWIATDPRGEGARLRFNRMEKSETIEVPIHIDVNVPDREAELDRILQLGGQLVETKSHSIGDLSETWTVMRDPEGNGFCIQSPPNTPPHRYIGNVTFSCAEPPQLGAFWTEALGWPDEEIDQGFLQQLRDAGVAERDLSSLYAIRPPNGGRPRFLFQRREKSRPESYPIHLDFHTDDREAEVERLERAGAAVVETKEGQNLTFTILRDPDGNPFCVG
;
A
#
# COMPACT_ATOMS: atom_id res chain seq x y z
N MET A 1 -14.92 -8.95 10.41
CA MET A 1 -13.74 -8.94 9.51
C MET A 1 -13.36 -7.51 9.19
N LEU A 2 -12.07 -7.23 9.06
CA LEU A 2 -11.53 -5.91 8.76
C LEU A 2 -11.93 -5.41 7.37
N GLN A 3 -12.22 -4.13 7.28
CA GLN A 3 -12.41 -3.41 6.03
C GLN A 3 -11.38 -2.29 5.94
N LEU A 4 -10.61 -2.22 4.87
CA LEU A 4 -9.67 -1.13 4.67
C LEU A 4 -10.44 0.19 4.57
N LEU A 5 -10.22 1.07 5.54
CA LEU A 5 -10.88 2.36 5.64
C LEU A 5 -10.06 3.45 4.99
N ASN A 6 -8.78 3.57 5.36
CA ASN A 6 -7.86 4.56 4.81
C ASN A 6 -6.45 3.99 4.63
N ILE A 7 -5.74 4.57 3.66
CA ILE A 7 -4.28 4.62 3.66
C ILE A 7 -3.93 6.01 4.20
N THR A 8 -3.31 6.06 5.37
CA THR A 8 -3.09 7.31 6.11
C THR A 8 -1.64 7.74 6.06
N PHE A 9 -1.41 8.99 5.68
CA PHE A 9 -0.11 9.65 5.66
C PHE A 9 0.00 10.58 6.87
N SER A 10 1.08 10.48 7.61
CA SER A 10 1.49 11.51 8.56
C SER A 10 2.37 12.52 7.85
N CYS A 11 2.00 13.80 7.86
CA CYS A 11 2.62 14.82 7.02
C CYS A 11 2.65 16.20 7.68
N SER A 12 3.52 17.07 7.19
CA SER A 12 3.67 18.42 7.71
C SER A 12 2.59 19.37 7.16
N ASP A 13 2.13 19.14 5.91
CA ASP A 13 1.14 19.95 5.23
C ASP A 13 0.05 19.07 4.58
N PRO A 14 -1.00 18.69 5.35
CA PRO A 14 -2.08 17.82 4.87
C PRO A 14 -2.81 18.35 3.65
N GLU A 15 -3.05 19.65 3.55
CA GLU A 15 -3.76 20.26 2.42
C GLU A 15 -2.95 20.11 1.12
N ARG A 16 -1.68 20.49 1.18
CA ARG A 16 -0.76 20.38 0.03
C ARG A 16 -0.59 18.96 -0.43
N LEU A 17 -0.35 18.03 0.51
CA LEU A 17 -0.12 16.63 0.18
C LEU A 17 -1.40 15.96 -0.35
N ALA A 18 -2.56 16.27 0.24
CA ALA A 18 -3.86 15.82 -0.27
C ALA A 18 -4.12 16.35 -1.68
N GLY A 19 -3.79 17.61 -1.96
CA GLY A 19 -3.91 18.22 -3.29
C GLY A 19 -3.07 17.50 -4.35
N PHE A 20 -1.83 17.15 -4.00
CA PHE A 20 -0.96 16.34 -4.88
C PHE A 20 -1.60 14.98 -5.22
N TRP A 21 -1.95 14.20 -4.19
CA TRP A 21 -2.49 12.86 -4.36
C TRP A 21 -3.88 12.85 -5.02
N ALA A 22 -4.75 13.80 -4.66
CA ALA A 22 -6.05 13.95 -5.29
C ALA A 22 -5.92 14.26 -6.79
N THR A 23 -5.01 15.18 -7.15
CA THR A 23 -4.74 15.50 -8.55
C THR A 23 -4.09 14.33 -9.29
N LEU A 24 -3.16 13.61 -8.65
CA LEU A 24 -2.49 12.45 -9.27
C LEU A 24 -3.50 11.34 -9.60
N LEU A 25 -4.46 11.07 -8.73
CA LEU A 25 -5.39 9.94 -8.83
C LEU A 25 -6.75 10.30 -9.44
N ASP A 26 -6.99 11.56 -9.77
CA ASP A 26 -8.32 12.09 -10.13
C ASP A 26 -9.35 11.85 -9.01
N TYR A 27 -8.92 12.06 -7.75
CA TYR A 27 -9.73 11.96 -6.55
C TYR A 27 -10.27 13.33 -6.12
N GLU A 28 -11.32 13.33 -5.31
CA GLU A 28 -11.86 14.53 -4.68
C GLU A 28 -11.22 14.75 -3.30
N GLY A 29 -10.54 15.90 -3.13
CA GLY A 29 -9.93 16.29 -1.87
C GLY A 29 -10.86 17.17 -1.04
N ALA A 30 -10.97 16.90 0.27
CA ALA A 30 -11.77 17.69 1.20
C ALA A 30 -11.14 17.75 2.59
N PRO A 31 -11.33 18.85 3.35
CA PRO A 31 -10.94 18.93 4.75
C PRO A 31 -11.79 18.00 5.62
N ALA A 32 -11.18 17.42 6.65
CA ALA A 32 -11.82 16.52 7.61
C ALA A 32 -11.31 16.81 9.04
N GLY A 33 -11.81 17.89 9.65
CA GLY A 33 -11.27 18.42 10.90
C GLY A 33 -9.84 18.95 10.69
N ASP A 34 -8.88 18.45 11.49
CA ASP A 34 -7.46 18.80 11.38
C ASP A 34 -6.70 17.97 10.31
N SER A 35 -7.44 17.13 9.58
CA SER A 35 -6.92 16.25 8.53
C SER A 35 -7.49 16.66 7.17
N TRP A 36 -6.94 16.05 6.10
CA TRP A 36 -7.51 16.06 4.76
C TRP A 36 -7.80 14.64 4.30
N ILE A 37 -8.81 14.48 3.44
CA ILE A 37 -9.17 13.19 2.85
C ILE A 37 -9.22 13.36 1.34
N ALA A 38 -8.69 12.38 0.60
CA ALA A 38 -8.90 12.24 -0.83
C ALA A 38 -9.67 10.94 -1.10
N THR A 39 -10.78 11.06 -1.83
CA THR A 39 -11.73 9.96 -2.08
C THR A 39 -11.88 9.75 -3.58
N ASP A 40 -11.90 8.50 -4.01
CA ASP A 40 -12.19 8.14 -5.39
C ASP A 40 -13.68 8.40 -5.68
N PRO A 41 -14.03 9.33 -6.59
CA PRO A 41 -15.42 9.62 -6.93
C PRO A 41 -16.12 8.45 -7.63
N ARG A 42 -15.37 7.46 -8.12
CA ARG A 42 -15.89 6.23 -8.73
C ARG A 42 -16.28 5.18 -7.68
N GLY A 43 -15.78 5.35 -6.43
CA GLY A 43 -16.01 4.38 -5.35
C GLY A 43 -15.25 3.07 -5.49
N GLU A 44 -14.22 3.01 -6.34
CA GLU A 44 -13.45 1.79 -6.64
C GLU A 44 -12.12 1.73 -5.89
N GLY A 45 -11.61 2.87 -5.44
CA GLY A 45 -10.27 3.02 -4.83
C GLY A 45 -10.31 3.20 -3.32
N ALA A 46 -9.18 2.92 -2.68
CA ALA A 46 -9.00 3.20 -1.27
C ALA A 46 -8.98 4.72 -1.00
N ARG A 47 -9.57 5.13 0.10
CA ARG A 47 -9.52 6.50 0.58
C ARG A 47 -8.15 6.82 1.15
N LEU A 48 -7.62 7.99 0.83
CA LEU A 48 -6.39 8.51 1.41
C LEU A 48 -6.73 9.51 2.51
N ARG A 49 -6.01 9.43 3.63
CA ARG A 49 -6.12 10.38 4.73
C ARG A 49 -4.76 11.01 5.01
N PHE A 50 -4.74 12.30 5.28
CA PHE A 50 -3.53 13.08 5.53
C PHE A 50 -3.66 13.76 6.89
N ASN A 51 -2.88 13.29 7.87
CA ASN A 51 -2.90 13.78 9.23
C ASN A 51 -1.69 14.69 9.47
N ARG A 52 -1.93 15.86 10.07
CA ARG A 52 -0.84 16.73 10.50
C ARG A 52 -0.07 16.06 11.65
N MET A 53 1.24 15.94 11.47
CA MET A 53 2.11 15.34 12.46
C MET A 53 3.50 15.95 12.38
N GLU A 54 4.12 16.22 13.52
CA GLU A 54 5.52 16.64 13.55
C GLU A 54 6.44 15.48 13.13
N LYS A 55 7.47 15.77 12.36
CA LYS A 55 8.37 14.74 11.82
C LYS A 55 9.00 13.85 12.92
N SER A 56 9.22 14.41 14.11
CA SER A 56 9.74 13.69 15.27
C SER A 56 8.78 12.68 15.88
N GLU A 57 7.49 12.77 15.54
CA GLU A 57 6.41 11.92 16.06
C GLU A 57 5.97 10.85 15.03
N THR A 58 6.48 10.93 13.79
CA THR A 58 6.09 9.99 12.74
C THR A 58 6.77 8.64 12.91
N ILE A 59 5.99 7.58 12.77
CA ILE A 59 6.49 6.20 12.65
C ILE A 59 6.59 5.88 11.16
N GLU A 60 7.79 5.61 10.69
CA GLU A 60 8.01 5.21 9.30
C GLU A 60 7.97 3.68 9.18
N VAL A 61 7.32 3.19 8.14
CA VAL A 61 7.18 1.77 7.84
C VAL A 61 7.64 1.46 6.41
N PRO A 62 8.11 0.24 6.12
CA PRO A 62 8.55 -0.17 4.79
C PRO A 62 7.36 -0.51 3.88
N ILE A 63 6.40 0.43 3.79
CA ILE A 63 5.19 0.33 2.97
C ILE A 63 5.19 1.49 1.99
N HIS A 64 4.86 1.23 0.72
CA HIS A 64 4.64 2.25 -0.29
C HIS A 64 3.43 1.93 -1.17
N ILE A 65 3.03 2.90 -1.97
CA ILE A 65 1.90 2.78 -2.90
C ILE A 65 2.43 2.63 -4.31
N ASP A 66 1.85 1.70 -5.08
CA ASP A 66 2.04 1.63 -6.53
C ASP A 66 0.79 2.17 -7.22
N VAL A 67 0.99 3.18 -8.05
CA VAL A 67 -0.05 3.81 -8.85
C VAL A 67 0.01 3.26 -10.27
N ASN A 68 -1.11 2.69 -10.71
CA ASN A 68 -1.27 2.27 -12.09
C ASN A 68 -1.80 3.45 -12.91
N VAL A 69 -1.14 3.74 -14.01
CA VAL A 69 -1.44 4.84 -14.91
C VAL A 69 -1.58 4.33 -16.35
N PRO A 70 -2.40 4.96 -17.19
CA PRO A 70 -2.59 4.52 -18.59
C PRO A 70 -1.29 4.55 -19.40
N ASP A 71 -0.47 5.57 -19.19
CA ASP A 71 0.82 5.77 -19.85
C ASP A 71 1.83 6.33 -18.85
N ARG A 72 2.78 5.50 -18.42
CA ARG A 72 3.80 5.85 -17.44
C ARG A 72 4.70 7.00 -17.90
N GLU A 73 5.08 7.00 -19.18
CA GLU A 73 5.96 8.02 -19.74
C GLU A 73 5.28 9.39 -19.78
N ALA A 74 4.02 9.44 -20.23
CA ALA A 74 3.24 10.67 -20.26
C ALA A 74 2.95 11.25 -18.86
N GLU A 75 2.90 10.38 -17.82
CA GLU A 75 2.65 10.83 -16.44
C GLU A 75 3.86 11.48 -15.78
N LEU A 76 5.09 11.19 -16.20
CA LEU A 76 6.29 11.72 -15.55
C LEU A 76 6.30 13.25 -15.49
N ASP A 77 6.11 13.92 -16.63
CA ASP A 77 6.11 15.39 -16.68
C ASP A 77 5.00 15.98 -15.82
N ARG A 78 3.81 15.37 -15.81
CA ARG A 78 2.68 15.80 -15.00
C ARG A 78 2.99 15.70 -13.50
N ILE A 79 3.56 14.60 -13.04
CA ILE A 79 3.93 14.41 -11.64
C ILE A 79 5.01 15.41 -11.20
N LEU A 80 6.01 15.66 -12.05
CA LEU A 80 7.04 16.67 -11.78
C LEU A 80 6.44 18.08 -11.65
N GLN A 81 5.48 18.44 -12.51
CA GLN A 81 4.75 19.72 -12.41
C GLN A 81 3.93 19.86 -11.14
N LEU A 82 3.41 18.75 -10.58
CA LEU A 82 2.70 18.72 -9.31
C LEU A 82 3.64 18.81 -8.09
N GLY A 83 4.95 18.81 -8.30
CA GLY A 83 5.96 18.88 -7.24
C GLY A 83 6.49 17.53 -6.78
N GLY A 84 6.18 16.45 -7.48
CA GLY A 84 6.83 15.15 -7.29
C GLY A 84 8.27 15.15 -7.79
N GLN A 85 9.03 14.13 -7.43
CA GLN A 85 10.43 13.97 -7.82
C GLN A 85 10.67 12.59 -8.42
N LEU A 86 11.39 12.55 -9.53
CA LEU A 86 11.87 11.30 -10.14
C LEU A 86 13.08 10.78 -9.36
N VAL A 87 13.05 9.52 -8.98
CA VAL A 87 14.21 8.84 -8.36
C VAL A 87 14.92 7.99 -9.40
N GLU A 88 14.25 6.98 -9.93
CA GLU A 88 14.82 6.08 -10.94
C GLU A 88 13.72 5.34 -11.70
N THR A 89 14.02 4.86 -12.89
CA THR A 89 13.17 3.90 -13.61
C THR A 89 13.86 2.54 -13.63
N LYS A 90 13.11 1.52 -13.24
CA LYS A 90 13.57 0.13 -13.20
C LYS A 90 12.80 -0.69 -14.21
N SER A 91 13.49 -1.68 -14.77
CA SER A 91 12.89 -2.70 -15.62
C SER A 91 13.37 -4.08 -15.16
N HIS A 92 12.47 -5.02 -15.17
CA HIS A 92 12.78 -6.42 -14.93
C HIS A 92 12.19 -7.26 -16.06
N SER A 93 12.98 -8.20 -16.57
CA SER A 93 12.53 -9.07 -17.67
C SER A 93 12.88 -10.52 -17.35
N ILE A 94 11.91 -11.41 -17.55
CA ILE A 94 12.07 -12.85 -17.42
C ILE A 94 11.42 -13.49 -18.66
N GLY A 95 12.23 -14.06 -19.54
CA GLY A 95 11.74 -14.56 -20.83
C GLY A 95 11.11 -13.44 -21.66
N ASP A 96 9.88 -13.63 -22.11
CA ASP A 96 9.13 -12.66 -22.90
C ASP A 96 8.38 -11.63 -22.02
N LEU A 97 8.42 -11.78 -20.71
CA LEU A 97 7.76 -10.86 -19.77
C LEU A 97 8.71 -9.75 -19.38
N SER A 98 8.24 -8.53 -19.51
CA SER A 98 8.96 -7.33 -19.08
C SER A 98 8.02 -6.42 -18.29
N GLU A 99 8.47 -6.04 -17.11
CA GLU A 99 7.80 -5.04 -16.28
C GLU A 99 8.71 -3.82 -16.14
N THR A 100 8.12 -2.64 -16.22
CA THR A 100 8.83 -1.38 -16.04
C THR A 100 8.02 -0.50 -15.08
N TRP A 101 8.69 -0.01 -14.05
CA TRP A 101 8.11 0.94 -13.10
C TRP A 101 9.07 2.09 -12.84
N THR A 102 8.54 3.22 -12.45
CA THR A 102 9.32 4.39 -12.07
C THR A 102 9.10 4.70 -10.61
N VAL A 103 10.19 4.79 -9.86
CA VAL A 103 10.20 5.21 -8.46
C VAL A 103 10.17 6.72 -8.40
N MET A 104 9.21 7.26 -7.69
CA MET A 104 8.95 8.68 -7.51
C MET A 104 8.94 9.04 -6.01
N ARG A 105 9.02 10.33 -5.70
CA ARG A 105 8.70 10.87 -4.38
C ARG A 105 7.60 11.92 -4.50
N ASP A 106 6.71 11.95 -3.52
CA ASP A 106 5.72 13.01 -3.38
C ASP A 106 6.37 14.31 -2.82
N PRO A 107 5.63 15.42 -2.70
CA PRO A 107 6.18 16.68 -2.20
C PRO A 107 6.76 16.67 -0.77
N GLU A 108 6.44 15.65 0.03
CA GLU A 108 7.01 15.46 1.38
C GLU A 108 8.13 14.40 1.40
N GLY A 109 8.47 13.83 0.25
CA GLY A 109 9.55 12.85 0.09
C GLY A 109 9.13 11.40 0.28
N ASN A 110 7.83 11.11 0.41
CA ASN A 110 7.35 9.73 0.49
C ASN A 110 7.49 9.04 -0.86
N GLY A 111 8.08 7.85 -0.86
CA GLY A 111 8.26 7.05 -2.05
C GLY A 111 6.96 6.41 -2.52
N PHE A 112 6.78 6.39 -3.83
CA PHE A 112 5.73 5.63 -4.50
C PHE A 112 6.23 5.20 -5.87
N CYS A 113 5.56 4.22 -6.50
CA CYS A 113 5.89 3.79 -7.84
C CYS A 113 4.75 4.14 -8.81
N ILE A 114 5.10 4.39 -10.06
CA ILE A 114 4.14 4.44 -11.17
C ILE A 114 4.46 3.35 -12.18
N GLN A 115 3.43 2.71 -12.70
CA GLN A 115 3.54 1.64 -13.68
C GLN A 115 2.32 1.61 -14.62
N SER A 116 2.47 1.00 -15.79
CA SER A 116 1.40 0.81 -16.77
C SER A 116 1.26 -0.68 -17.10
N PRO A 117 0.65 -1.49 -16.21
CA PRO A 117 0.38 -2.90 -16.49
C PRO A 117 -0.48 -3.07 -17.73
N PRO A 118 -0.38 -4.19 -18.44
CA PRO A 118 -1.29 -4.51 -19.54
C PRO A 118 -2.77 -4.40 -19.10
N ASN A 119 -3.61 -3.88 -19.98
CA ASN A 119 -5.04 -3.67 -19.75
C ASN A 119 -5.37 -2.67 -18.62
N THR A 120 -4.46 -1.77 -18.27
CA THR A 120 -4.75 -0.65 -17.38
C THR A 120 -5.91 0.18 -17.96
N PRO A 121 -6.98 0.46 -17.17
CA PRO A 121 -8.06 1.32 -17.61
C PRO A 121 -7.58 2.74 -17.89
N PRO A 122 -8.37 3.57 -18.62
CA PRO A 122 -7.97 4.93 -19.01
C PRO A 122 -8.00 5.95 -17.86
N HIS A 123 -7.93 5.50 -16.62
CA HIS A 123 -7.84 6.34 -15.43
C HIS A 123 -6.75 5.82 -14.48
N ARG A 124 -6.31 6.67 -13.57
CA ARG A 124 -5.28 6.38 -12.58
C ARG A 124 -5.90 5.75 -11.35
N TYR A 125 -5.20 4.81 -10.73
CA TYR A 125 -5.67 4.18 -9.51
C TYR A 125 -4.52 3.58 -8.69
N ILE A 126 -4.75 3.40 -7.39
CA ILE A 126 -3.82 2.66 -6.54
C ILE A 126 -3.95 1.17 -6.89
N GLY A 127 -2.91 0.64 -7.53
CA GLY A 127 -2.84 -0.77 -7.89
C GLY A 127 -2.48 -1.65 -6.70
N ASN A 128 -1.43 -1.24 -5.96
CA ASN A 128 -0.95 -1.98 -4.80
C ASN A 128 -0.71 -1.08 -3.59
N VAL A 129 -0.85 -1.68 -2.41
CA VAL A 129 -0.11 -1.31 -1.20
C VAL A 129 0.99 -2.35 -1.05
N THR A 130 2.23 -1.92 -1.18
CA THR A 130 3.39 -2.81 -1.24
C THR A 130 4.17 -2.79 0.08
N PHE A 131 4.33 -3.96 0.68
CA PHE A 131 5.05 -4.21 1.92
C PHE A 131 6.43 -4.79 1.62
N SER A 132 7.51 -4.12 2.03
CA SER A 132 8.85 -4.70 2.00
C SER A 132 9.09 -5.46 3.30
N CYS A 133 9.07 -6.79 3.26
CA CYS A 133 9.07 -7.66 4.44
C CYS A 133 10.16 -8.74 4.39
N ALA A 134 10.37 -9.43 5.51
CA ALA A 134 11.36 -10.50 5.58
C ALA A 134 10.88 -11.77 4.88
N GLU A 135 9.63 -12.17 5.16
CA GLU A 135 9.05 -13.42 4.67
C GLU A 135 7.67 -13.15 4.04
N PRO A 136 7.61 -12.86 2.71
CA PRO A 136 6.38 -12.48 2.02
C PRO A 136 5.22 -13.47 2.19
N PRO A 137 5.40 -14.80 2.07
CA PRO A 137 4.30 -15.73 2.27
C PRO A 137 3.75 -15.73 3.70
N GLN A 138 4.61 -15.54 4.71
CA GLN A 138 4.18 -15.52 6.11
C GLN A 138 3.38 -14.27 6.43
N LEU A 139 3.86 -13.10 6.01
CA LEU A 139 3.14 -11.85 6.22
C LEU A 139 1.85 -11.82 5.39
N GLY A 140 1.90 -12.33 4.16
CA GLY A 140 0.72 -12.45 3.30
C GLY A 140 -0.35 -13.35 3.92
N ALA A 141 0.01 -14.50 4.49
CA ALA A 141 -0.93 -15.39 5.17
C ALA A 141 -1.63 -14.72 6.37
N PHE A 142 -0.90 -13.91 7.16
CA PHE A 142 -1.50 -13.08 8.21
C PHE A 142 -2.56 -12.14 7.64
N TRP A 143 -2.24 -11.40 6.59
CA TRP A 143 -3.17 -10.45 6.00
C TRP A 143 -4.32 -11.12 5.24
N THR A 144 -4.12 -12.31 4.65
CA THR A 144 -5.19 -13.18 4.12
C THR A 144 -6.21 -13.51 5.22
N GLU A 145 -5.73 -13.96 6.38
CA GLU A 145 -6.60 -14.26 7.53
C GLU A 145 -7.28 -12.99 8.08
N ALA A 146 -6.52 -11.89 8.23
CA ALA A 146 -7.01 -10.64 8.78
C ALA A 146 -8.16 -10.03 7.95
N LEU A 147 -8.03 -10.04 6.62
CA LEU A 147 -8.96 -9.38 5.70
C LEU A 147 -9.96 -10.35 5.07
N GLY A 148 -9.71 -11.65 5.09
CA GLY A 148 -10.47 -12.64 4.34
C GLY A 148 -10.32 -12.45 2.81
N TRP A 149 -9.25 -11.81 2.37
CA TRP A 149 -8.96 -11.64 0.95
C TRP A 149 -8.23 -12.89 0.44
N PRO A 150 -8.65 -13.42 -0.73
CA PRO A 150 -7.97 -14.57 -1.30
C PRO A 150 -6.56 -14.24 -1.78
N ASP A 151 -5.70 -15.26 -1.76
CA ASP A 151 -4.41 -15.22 -2.41
C ASP A 151 -4.58 -15.00 -3.91
N GLU A 152 -3.68 -14.24 -4.50
CA GLU A 152 -3.59 -14.15 -5.94
C GLU A 152 -2.91 -15.40 -6.47
N GLU A 153 -3.66 -16.27 -7.14
CA GLU A 153 -3.10 -17.48 -7.74
C GLU A 153 -2.11 -17.12 -8.85
N ILE A 154 -0.85 -17.52 -8.66
CA ILE A 154 0.14 -17.43 -9.74
C ILE A 154 -0.04 -18.67 -10.63
N ASP A 155 -0.13 -18.45 -11.93
CA ASP A 155 -0.26 -19.53 -12.91
C ASP A 155 0.88 -20.56 -12.75
N GLN A 156 0.53 -21.83 -12.55
CA GLN A 156 1.50 -22.89 -12.30
C GLN A 156 2.38 -23.17 -13.52
N GLY A 157 1.86 -22.96 -14.73
CA GLY A 157 2.64 -23.08 -15.96
C GLY A 157 3.71 -21.99 -16.03
N PHE A 158 3.35 -20.76 -15.61
CA PHE A 158 4.28 -19.66 -15.51
C PHE A 158 5.38 -19.92 -14.44
N LEU A 159 5.03 -20.39 -13.25
CA LEU A 159 6.01 -20.78 -12.24
C LEU A 159 6.98 -21.88 -12.75
N GLN A 160 6.45 -22.83 -13.52
CA GLN A 160 7.29 -23.88 -14.12
C GLN A 160 8.26 -23.28 -15.16
N GLN A 161 7.80 -22.34 -16.00
CA GLN A 161 8.69 -21.64 -16.94
C GLN A 161 9.82 -20.89 -16.23
N LEU A 162 9.53 -20.24 -15.09
CA LEU A 162 10.55 -19.57 -14.27
C LEU A 162 11.59 -20.57 -13.70
N ARG A 163 11.13 -21.72 -13.21
CA ARG A 163 12.03 -22.81 -12.75
C ARG A 163 12.92 -23.32 -13.88
N ASP A 164 12.34 -23.55 -15.04
CA ASP A 164 13.06 -24.02 -16.23
C ASP A 164 14.09 -22.97 -16.72
N ALA A 165 13.80 -21.68 -16.51
CA ALA A 165 14.72 -20.57 -16.75
C ALA A 165 15.79 -20.40 -15.66
N GLY A 166 15.80 -21.27 -14.62
CA GLY A 166 16.81 -21.27 -13.56
C GLY A 166 16.55 -20.29 -12.43
N VAL A 167 15.34 -19.75 -12.29
CA VAL A 167 14.96 -18.92 -11.14
C VAL A 167 14.90 -19.79 -9.90
N ALA A 168 15.62 -19.37 -8.85
CA ALA A 168 15.68 -20.15 -7.60
C ALA A 168 14.34 -20.10 -6.85
N GLU A 169 13.96 -21.16 -6.14
CA GLU A 169 12.70 -21.24 -5.36
C GLU A 169 12.53 -20.06 -4.38
N ARG A 170 13.62 -19.62 -3.76
CA ARG A 170 13.59 -18.46 -2.86
C ARG A 170 13.17 -17.14 -3.58
N ASP A 171 13.50 -17.04 -4.88
CA ASP A 171 13.17 -15.87 -5.68
C ASP A 171 11.73 -15.99 -6.22
N LEU A 172 11.24 -17.21 -6.46
CA LEU A 172 9.82 -17.46 -6.74
C LEU A 172 8.92 -17.13 -5.56
N SER A 173 9.39 -17.31 -4.33
CA SER A 173 8.71 -16.92 -3.10
C SER A 173 9.05 -15.50 -2.62
N SER A 174 9.72 -14.69 -3.43
CA SER A 174 10.06 -13.30 -3.10
C SER A 174 8.87 -12.35 -3.16
N LEU A 175 7.79 -12.79 -3.78
CA LEU A 175 6.53 -12.06 -3.92
C LEU A 175 5.38 -12.92 -3.40
N TYR A 176 4.41 -12.25 -2.79
CA TYR A 176 3.12 -12.81 -2.42
C TYR A 176 2.06 -11.71 -2.56
N ALA A 177 0.87 -12.01 -3.00
CA ALA A 177 -0.17 -11.00 -3.16
C ALA A 177 -1.53 -11.53 -2.74
N ILE A 178 -2.32 -10.62 -2.16
CA ILE A 178 -3.73 -10.85 -1.86
C ILE A 178 -4.55 -9.72 -2.46
N ARG A 179 -5.78 -10.02 -2.83
CA ARG A 179 -6.65 -9.06 -3.50
C ARG A 179 -8.05 -9.06 -2.88
N PRO A 180 -8.71 -7.89 -2.76
CA PRO A 180 -10.11 -7.85 -2.39
C PRO A 180 -10.96 -8.76 -3.30
N PRO A 181 -12.03 -9.38 -2.78
CA PRO A 181 -12.95 -10.17 -3.58
C PRO A 181 -13.47 -9.40 -4.80
N ASN A 182 -13.82 -10.12 -5.86
CA ASN A 182 -14.36 -9.55 -7.12
C ASN A 182 -13.41 -8.61 -7.86
N GLY A 183 -12.10 -8.75 -7.68
CA GLY A 183 -11.11 -7.92 -8.36
C GLY A 183 -11.00 -6.50 -7.84
N GLY A 184 -11.44 -6.25 -6.60
CA GLY A 184 -11.34 -4.95 -5.92
C GLY A 184 -9.90 -4.43 -5.80
N ARG A 185 -9.77 -3.16 -5.38
CA ARG A 185 -8.49 -2.43 -5.29
C ARG A 185 -8.38 -1.68 -3.95
N PRO A 186 -7.14 -1.43 -3.48
CA PRO A 186 -5.85 -1.95 -3.96
C PRO A 186 -5.66 -3.43 -3.59
N ARG A 187 -4.76 -4.13 -4.27
CA ARG A 187 -4.23 -5.39 -3.77
C ARG A 187 -3.12 -5.10 -2.75
N PHE A 188 -2.84 -6.04 -1.84
CA PHE A 188 -1.64 -6.02 -1.02
C PHE A 188 -0.58 -6.89 -1.66
N LEU A 189 0.60 -6.30 -1.89
CA LEU A 189 1.76 -6.96 -2.45
C LEU A 189 2.85 -7.03 -1.38
N PHE A 190 3.31 -8.22 -1.08
CA PHE A 190 4.40 -8.48 -0.14
C PHE A 190 5.64 -8.83 -0.93
N GLN A 191 6.69 -8.02 -0.77
CA GLN A 191 7.97 -8.19 -1.46
C GLN A 191 9.08 -8.47 -0.45
N ARG A 192 9.95 -9.43 -0.77
CA ARG A 192 11.13 -9.69 0.04
C ARG A 192 12.04 -8.47 0.05
N ARG A 193 12.49 -8.07 1.24
CA ARG A 193 13.45 -6.98 1.38
C ARG A 193 14.76 -7.31 0.69
N GLU A 194 15.17 -6.45 -0.22
CA GLU A 194 16.48 -6.55 -0.87
C GLU A 194 17.61 -5.97 0.01
N LYS A 195 17.27 -5.06 0.91
CA LYS A 195 18.20 -4.34 1.78
C LYS A 195 17.94 -4.65 3.24
N SER A 196 19.00 -4.63 4.05
CA SER A 196 18.89 -4.76 5.52
C SER A 196 18.09 -3.62 6.16
N ARG A 197 17.99 -2.48 5.48
CA ARG A 197 17.16 -1.32 5.83
C ARG A 197 16.40 -0.89 4.59
N PRO A 198 15.14 -1.28 4.42
CA PRO A 198 14.30 -0.77 3.34
C PRO A 198 14.03 0.73 3.53
N GLU A 199 13.72 1.43 2.45
CA GLU A 199 13.14 2.76 2.57
C GLU A 199 11.82 2.65 3.31
N SER A 200 11.58 3.58 4.24
CA SER A 200 10.40 3.61 5.09
C SER A 200 9.74 4.97 5.00
N TYR A 201 8.42 5.01 5.15
CA TYR A 201 7.61 6.21 4.97
C TYR A 201 6.56 6.32 6.07
N PRO A 202 6.08 7.52 6.42
CA PRO A 202 5.10 7.74 7.47
C PRO A 202 3.67 7.40 6.99
N ILE A 203 3.49 6.16 6.60
CA ILE A 203 2.22 5.61 6.10
C ILE A 203 1.74 4.52 7.05
N HIS A 204 0.44 4.49 7.35
CA HIS A 204 -0.19 3.36 8.05
C HIS A 204 -1.57 3.07 7.47
N LEU A 205 -2.10 1.90 7.79
CA LEU A 205 -3.40 1.46 7.32
C LEU A 205 -4.41 1.55 8.45
N ASP A 206 -5.57 2.12 8.18
CA ASP A 206 -6.70 2.15 9.09
C ASP A 206 -7.78 1.17 8.60
N PHE A 207 -8.24 0.35 9.52
CA PHE A 207 -9.30 -0.61 9.26
C PHE A 207 -10.51 -0.33 10.13
N HIS A 208 -11.66 -0.63 9.57
CA HIS A 208 -12.94 -0.61 10.28
C HIS A 208 -13.44 -2.02 10.54
N THR A 209 -14.13 -2.19 11.67
CA THR A 209 -14.86 -3.39 12.02
C THR A 209 -16.08 -3.03 12.90
N ASP A 210 -17.12 -3.84 12.83
CA ASP A 210 -18.33 -3.67 13.67
C ASP A 210 -18.09 -4.04 15.14
N ASP A 211 -17.10 -4.90 15.43
CA ASP A 211 -16.73 -5.34 16.78
C ASP A 211 -15.20 -5.31 16.94
N ARG A 212 -14.72 -4.17 17.42
CA ARG A 212 -13.28 -3.92 17.57
C ARG A 212 -12.63 -4.88 18.58
N GLU A 213 -13.27 -5.16 19.69
CA GLU A 213 -12.69 -5.99 20.76
C GLU A 213 -12.52 -7.43 20.30
N ALA A 214 -13.56 -8.03 19.75
CA ALA A 214 -13.48 -9.39 19.21
C ALA A 214 -12.50 -9.49 18.05
N GLU A 215 -12.41 -8.45 17.21
CA GLU A 215 -11.49 -8.43 16.09
C GLU A 215 -10.02 -8.30 16.55
N VAL A 216 -9.73 -7.46 17.54
CA VAL A 216 -8.39 -7.35 18.14
C VAL A 216 -7.95 -8.69 18.73
N GLU A 217 -8.81 -9.38 19.51
CA GLU A 217 -8.50 -10.71 20.03
C GLU A 217 -8.25 -11.74 18.92
N ARG A 218 -8.97 -11.66 17.82
CA ARG A 218 -8.76 -12.54 16.66
C ARG A 218 -7.42 -12.29 16.00
N LEU A 219 -7.06 -11.02 15.82
CA LEU A 219 -5.78 -10.61 15.21
C LEU A 219 -4.58 -10.97 16.10
N GLU A 220 -4.70 -10.86 17.43
CA GLU A 220 -3.64 -11.32 18.34
C GLU A 220 -3.41 -12.83 18.20
N ARG A 221 -4.49 -13.63 18.10
CA ARG A 221 -4.36 -15.07 17.85
C ARG A 221 -3.73 -15.40 16.50
N ALA A 222 -3.91 -14.54 15.50
CA ALA A 222 -3.29 -14.65 14.18
C ALA A 222 -1.82 -14.17 14.17
N GLY A 223 -1.33 -13.55 15.24
CA GLY A 223 0.07 -13.12 15.38
C GLY A 223 0.30 -11.62 15.41
N ALA A 224 -0.74 -10.79 15.46
CA ALA A 224 -0.58 -9.35 15.70
C ALA A 224 -0.21 -9.07 17.16
N ALA A 225 0.47 -7.96 17.39
CA ALA A 225 0.78 -7.48 18.74
C ALA A 225 0.03 -6.16 19.01
N VAL A 226 -0.75 -6.11 20.08
CA VAL A 226 -1.39 -4.87 20.53
C VAL A 226 -0.34 -3.92 21.08
N VAL A 227 -0.38 -2.66 20.65
CA VAL A 227 0.48 -1.58 21.14
C VAL A 227 -0.25 -0.76 22.20
N GLU A 228 -1.38 -0.18 21.81
CA GLU A 228 -2.22 0.64 22.70
C GLU A 228 -3.64 0.77 22.14
N THR A 229 -4.59 1.06 23.02
CA THR A 229 -5.93 1.50 22.62
C THR A 229 -6.06 2.99 22.95
N LYS A 230 -6.48 3.78 21.98
CA LYS A 230 -6.74 5.21 22.13
C LYS A 230 -8.23 5.49 22.13
N GLU A 231 -8.68 6.17 23.18
CA GLU A 231 -10.04 6.66 23.30
C GLU A 231 -10.10 8.12 22.86
N GLY A 232 -10.78 8.40 21.77
CA GLY A 232 -11.08 9.74 21.31
C GLY A 232 -12.51 10.14 21.62
N GLN A 233 -12.87 11.41 21.40
CA GLN A 233 -14.21 11.92 21.68
C GLN A 233 -15.32 11.21 20.87
N ASN A 234 -14.99 10.74 19.65
CA ASN A 234 -15.97 10.12 18.75
C ASN A 234 -15.51 8.80 18.13
N LEU A 235 -14.32 8.35 18.46
CA LEU A 235 -13.76 7.12 17.89
C LEU A 235 -12.76 6.51 18.86
N THR A 236 -12.96 5.25 19.19
CA THR A 236 -11.98 4.42 19.89
C THR A 236 -11.32 3.52 18.87
N PHE A 237 -9.98 3.48 18.86
CA PHE A 237 -9.23 2.60 17.99
C PHE A 237 -8.05 1.95 18.70
N THR A 238 -7.68 0.77 18.26
CA THR A 238 -6.51 0.04 18.76
C THR A 238 -5.41 0.04 17.72
N ILE A 239 -4.21 0.38 18.15
CA ILE A 239 -3.00 0.28 17.34
C ILE A 239 -2.41 -1.11 17.56
N LEU A 240 -2.21 -1.84 16.49
CA LEU A 240 -1.55 -3.14 16.48
C LEU A 240 -0.30 -3.09 15.58
N ARG A 241 0.53 -4.12 15.72
CA ARG A 241 1.62 -4.42 14.77
C ARG A 241 1.37 -5.76 14.11
N ASP A 242 1.60 -5.83 12.81
CA ASP A 242 1.61 -7.11 12.10
C ASP A 242 2.86 -7.96 12.46
N PRO A 243 2.96 -9.21 12.02
CA PRO A 243 4.10 -10.08 12.34
C PRO A 243 5.48 -9.55 11.91
N ASP A 244 5.55 -8.61 10.95
CA ASP A 244 6.80 -7.96 10.52
C ASP A 244 7.06 -6.63 11.27
N GLY A 245 6.15 -6.24 12.18
CA GLY A 245 6.25 -5.08 13.06
C GLY A 245 5.62 -3.79 12.51
N ASN A 246 4.93 -3.82 11.38
CA ASN A 246 4.28 -2.64 10.81
C ASN A 246 3.02 -2.26 11.60
N PRO A 247 2.87 -1.01 12.04
CA PRO A 247 1.69 -0.56 12.74
C PRO A 247 0.49 -0.42 11.80
N PHE A 248 -0.69 -0.74 12.34
CA PHE A 248 -1.98 -0.50 11.72
C PHE A 248 -3.05 -0.23 12.79
N CYS A 249 -4.13 0.44 12.41
CA CYS A 249 -5.19 0.81 13.34
C CYS A 249 -6.49 0.04 13.05
N VAL A 250 -7.20 -0.33 14.10
CA VAL A 250 -8.52 -0.98 14.06
C VAL A 250 -9.51 -0.18 14.89
N GLY A 251 -10.59 0.30 14.25
CA GLY A 251 -11.65 1.09 14.88
C GLY A 251 -13.05 0.74 14.40
#